data_ea5aaa4d866c34de8e4a5230cbc2535d
#
_entry.id   ea5aaa4d866c34de8e4a5230cbc2535d
#
_cell.length_a   1.000
_cell.length_b   1.000
_cell.length_c   1.000
_cell.angle_alpha   90.00
_cell.angle_beta   90.00
_cell.angle_gamma   90.00
#
_symmetry.space_group_name_H-M   'P 1'
#
loop_
_entity.id
_entity.type
_entity.pdbx_description
1 polymer ?
#
loop_
_entity_poly.entity_id
_entity_poly.type
_entity_poly.pdbx_seq_one_letter_code
_entity_poly.pdbx_strand_id
1 'polypeptide(L)'
;MCIRDSLNLVLSAVLRGEQPREALAWADERIADNDLGLYNPIPDVAFVPEKDLNPSGFVVDTLTCAFWHFARGKSFEETLVDVVNKGGDTDTIGAITGALAGAHHGYGKIPPRWAKVLKDRGLLLALAKRLAKLCAGGGAASSAG
;
A
#
# COMPACT_ATOMS: atom_id res chain seq x y z
N MET A 1 -16.11 0.42 -9.30
CA MET A 1 -14.73 0.83 -8.95
C MET A 1 -13.78 -0.33 -9.18
N CYS A 2 -12.61 -0.11 -9.73
CA CYS A 2 -11.64 -1.19 -9.91
C CYS A 2 -10.87 -1.40 -8.59
N ILE A 3 -10.52 -2.63 -8.27
CA ILE A 3 -9.68 -2.98 -7.11
C ILE A 3 -8.38 -2.18 -7.06
N ARG A 4 -7.85 -1.77 -8.24
CA ARG A 4 -6.75 -0.81 -8.34
C ARG A 4 -7.04 0.53 -7.66
N ASP A 5 -8.30 0.95 -7.67
CA ASP A 5 -8.69 2.24 -7.11
C ASP A 5 -8.63 2.19 -5.57
N SER A 6 -9.00 1.06 -4.95
CA SER A 6 -8.84 0.83 -3.52
C SER A 6 -7.37 0.96 -3.09
N LEU A 7 -6.45 0.29 -3.81
CA LEU A 7 -5.02 0.40 -3.53
C LEU A 7 -4.52 1.85 -3.69
N ASN A 8 -4.92 2.52 -4.78
CA ASN A 8 -4.48 3.89 -5.05
C ASN A 8 -5.02 4.89 -4.02
N LEU A 9 -6.25 4.71 -3.55
CA LEU A 9 -6.82 5.55 -2.48
C LEU A 9 -6.06 5.37 -1.16
N VAL A 10 -5.83 4.13 -0.73
CA VAL A 10 -5.04 3.85 0.48
C VAL A 10 -3.63 4.42 0.35
N LEU A 11 -2.96 4.18 -0.78
CA LEU A 11 -1.61 4.70 -1.03
C LEU A 11 -1.57 6.24 -1.01
N SER A 12 -2.59 6.88 -1.59
CA SER A 12 -2.73 8.34 -1.56
C SER A 12 -2.89 8.88 -0.14
N ALA A 13 -3.68 8.23 0.71
CA ALA A 13 -3.84 8.61 2.11
C ALA A 13 -2.53 8.46 2.89
N VAL A 14 -1.84 7.33 2.71
CA VAL A 14 -0.54 7.08 3.33
C VAL A 14 0.50 8.12 2.94
N LEU A 15 0.56 8.50 1.67
CA LEU A 15 1.49 9.54 1.19
C LEU A 15 1.17 10.95 1.73
N ARG A 16 -0.06 11.18 2.21
CA ARG A 16 -0.43 12.40 2.95
C ARG A 16 -0.09 12.35 4.43
N GLY A 17 0.42 11.22 4.92
CA GLY A 17 0.84 11.04 6.31
C GLY A 17 -0.17 10.33 7.21
N GLU A 18 -1.27 9.82 6.65
CA GLU A 18 -2.24 9.03 7.43
C GLU A 18 -1.60 7.73 7.95
N GLN A 19 -1.99 7.34 9.15
CA GLN A 19 -1.58 6.06 9.71
C GLN A 19 -2.27 4.89 8.98
N PRO A 20 -1.72 3.66 9.00
CA PRO A 20 -2.24 2.55 8.21
C PRO A 20 -3.76 2.32 8.34
N ARG A 21 -4.28 2.31 9.57
CA ARG A 21 -5.72 2.09 9.81
C ARG A 21 -6.58 3.26 9.37
N GLU A 22 -6.10 4.48 9.57
CA GLU A 22 -6.76 5.72 9.16
C GLU A 22 -6.81 5.82 7.64
N ALA A 23 -5.72 5.46 6.96
CA ALA A 23 -5.66 5.42 5.51
C ALA A 23 -6.66 4.43 4.91
N LEU A 24 -6.84 3.26 5.53
CA LEU A 24 -7.84 2.28 5.13
C LEU A 24 -9.25 2.82 5.34
N ALA A 25 -9.57 3.36 6.52
CA ALA A 25 -10.87 3.93 6.82
C ALA A 25 -11.22 5.09 5.87
N TRP A 26 -10.26 5.98 5.61
CA TRP A 26 -10.41 7.09 4.67
C TRP A 26 -10.71 6.63 3.24
N ALA A 27 -10.08 5.54 2.80
CA ALA A 27 -10.31 4.97 1.48
C ALA A 27 -11.69 4.28 1.42
N ASP A 28 -12.09 3.59 2.48
CA ASP A 28 -13.37 2.91 2.60
C ASP A 28 -14.55 3.88 2.44
N GLU A 29 -14.55 4.99 3.18
CA GLU A 29 -15.57 6.04 3.09
C GLU A 29 -15.76 6.51 1.63
N ARG A 30 -14.65 6.73 0.90
CA ARG A 30 -14.70 7.21 -0.49
C ARG A 30 -15.15 6.16 -1.49
N ILE A 31 -14.95 4.89 -1.17
CA ILE A 31 -15.45 3.77 -1.96
C ILE A 31 -16.95 3.63 -1.75
N ALA A 32 -17.41 3.73 -0.51
CA ALA A 32 -18.82 3.63 -0.15
C ALA A 32 -19.68 4.72 -0.82
N ASP A 33 -19.17 5.95 -0.89
CA ASP A 33 -19.86 7.09 -1.53
C ASP A 33 -20.07 6.93 -3.04
N ASN A 34 -19.32 6.05 -3.69
CA ASN A 34 -19.38 5.85 -5.15
C ASN A 34 -20.26 4.65 -5.56
N ASP A 35 -21.36 4.41 -4.96
CA ASP A 35 -22.47 3.45 -5.22
C ASP A 35 -22.35 2.57 -6.52
N LEU A 36 -21.18 2.00 -6.77
CA LEU A 36 -20.89 1.21 -7.96
C LEU A 36 -21.08 -0.30 -7.76
N GLY A 37 -21.64 -0.73 -6.61
CA GLY A 37 -21.98 -2.13 -6.33
C GLY A 37 -20.79 -3.11 -6.40
N LEU A 38 -19.57 -2.62 -6.30
CA LEU A 38 -18.37 -3.42 -6.41
C LEU A 38 -17.87 -3.83 -5.02
N TYR A 39 -17.39 -5.06 -4.92
CA TYR A 39 -16.83 -5.60 -3.68
C TYR A 39 -15.68 -4.72 -3.17
N ASN A 40 -15.82 -4.27 -1.92
CA ASN A 40 -14.80 -3.50 -1.21
C ASN A 40 -14.21 -4.38 -0.09
N PRO A 41 -12.95 -4.79 -0.19
CA PRO A 41 -12.33 -5.65 0.84
C PRO A 41 -11.91 -4.88 2.10
N ILE A 42 -11.94 -3.54 2.08
CA ILE A 42 -11.35 -2.72 3.16
C ILE A 42 -12.09 -2.87 4.50
N PRO A 43 -13.45 -2.85 4.56
CA PRO A 43 -14.16 -2.94 5.83
C PRO A 43 -13.84 -4.21 6.62
N ASP A 44 -13.67 -5.31 5.92
CA ASP A 44 -13.51 -6.63 6.51
C ASP A 44 -12.08 -6.91 7.02
N VAL A 45 -11.08 -6.20 6.49
CA VAL A 45 -9.66 -6.43 6.78
C VAL A 45 -9.33 -6.40 8.28
N ALA A 46 -9.94 -5.51 9.04
CA ALA A 46 -9.68 -5.39 10.48
C ALA A 46 -10.20 -6.58 11.29
N PHE A 47 -11.24 -7.26 10.78
CA PHE A 47 -11.97 -8.32 11.46
C PHE A 47 -11.61 -9.72 10.98
N VAL A 48 -10.94 -9.85 9.83
CA VAL A 48 -10.50 -11.17 9.31
C VAL A 48 -9.50 -11.79 10.29
N PRO A 49 -9.78 -12.99 10.84
CA PRO A 49 -8.80 -13.74 11.61
C PRO A 49 -7.62 -14.14 10.72
N GLU A 50 -6.42 -14.15 11.27
CA GLU A 50 -5.21 -14.50 10.50
C GLU A 50 -5.28 -15.85 9.79
N LYS A 51 -5.91 -16.84 10.44
CA LYS A 51 -6.10 -18.18 9.90
C LYS A 51 -7.01 -18.25 8.67
N ASP A 52 -7.84 -17.24 8.47
CA ASP A 52 -8.82 -17.16 7.39
C ASP A 52 -8.31 -16.35 6.19
N LEU A 53 -7.06 -15.83 6.28
CA LEU A 53 -6.41 -15.19 5.16
C LEU A 53 -6.07 -16.24 4.08
N ASN A 54 -6.46 -15.94 2.85
CA ASN A 54 -6.16 -16.76 1.68
C ASN A 54 -5.13 -16.05 0.79
N PRO A 55 -3.83 -16.42 0.86
CA PRO A 55 -2.79 -15.77 0.05
C PRO A 55 -2.81 -16.27 -1.40
N SER A 56 -3.94 -16.16 -2.08
CA SER A 56 -4.12 -16.58 -3.47
C SER A 56 -3.81 -15.48 -4.47
N GLY A 57 -3.65 -15.84 -5.75
CA GLY A 57 -3.56 -14.88 -6.86
C GLY A 57 -4.91 -14.23 -7.22
N PHE A 58 -6.01 -14.59 -6.54
CA PHE A 58 -7.27 -13.91 -6.72
C PHE A 58 -7.20 -12.51 -6.12
N VAL A 59 -7.53 -11.52 -6.91
CA VAL A 59 -7.25 -10.11 -6.63
C VAL A 59 -7.83 -9.59 -5.30
N VAL A 60 -8.99 -10.09 -4.89
CA VAL A 60 -9.61 -9.73 -3.60
C VAL A 60 -8.81 -10.28 -2.44
N ASP A 61 -8.43 -11.56 -2.52
CA ASP A 61 -7.60 -12.24 -1.51
C ASP A 61 -6.23 -11.56 -1.38
N THR A 62 -5.63 -11.24 -2.52
CA THR A 62 -4.35 -10.51 -2.60
C THR A 62 -4.41 -9.18 -1.84
N LEU A 63 -5.44 -8.36 -2.11
CA LEU A 63 -5.60 -7.08 -1.42
C LEU A 63 -5.95 -7.23 0.05
N THR A 64 -6.82 -8.19 0.38
CA THR A 64 -7.17 -8.49 1.77
C THR A 64 -5.92 -8.86 2.57
N CYS A 65 -5.07 -9.75 2.05
CA CYS A 65 -3.80 -10.11 2.68
C CYS A 65 -2.87 -8.90 2.83
N ALA A 66 -2.71 -8.10 1.78
CA ALA A 66 -1.82 -6.95 1.80
C ALA A 66 -2.27 -5.88 2.81
N PHE A 67 -3.55 -5.51 2.80
CA PHE A 67 -4.13 -4.53 3.72
C PHE A 67 -4.11 -5.03 5.17
N TRP A 68 -4.38 -6.31 5.38
CA TRP A 68 -4.36 -6.92 6.71
C TRP A 68 -2.98 -6.82 7.36
N HIS A 69 -1.90 -7.15 6.63
CA HIS A 69 -0.54 -7.03 7.15
C HIS A 69 -0.14 -5.56 7.33
N PHE A 70 -0.50 -4.70 6.38
CA PHE A 70 -0.25 -3.27 6.47
C PHE A 70 -0.93 -2.61 7.69
N ALA A 71 -2.19 -2.95 7.97
CA ALA A 71 -2.98 -2.39 9.08
C ALA A 71 -2.41 -2.71 10.47
N ARG A 72 -1.53 -3.69 10.58
CA ARG A 72 -0.93 -4.08 11.88
C ARG A 72 0.20 -3.17 12.35
N GLY A 73 0.65 -2.24 11.52
CA GLY A 73 1.59 -1.19 11.93
C GLY A 73 2.97 -1.68 12.37
N LYS A 74 3.41 -2.84 11.87
CA LYS A 74 4.77 -3.36 12.11
C LYS A 74 5.81 -2.58 11.32
N SER A 75 7.09 -2.80 11.61
CA SER A 75 8.18 -2.24 10.80
C SER A 75 8.08 -2.71 9.34
N PHE A 76 8.72 -2.00 8.43
CA PHE A 76 8.77 -2.38 7.00
C PHE A 76 9.21 -3.83 6.83
N GLU A 77 10.30 -4.22 7.49
CA GLU A 77 10.88 -5.56 7.38
C GLU A 77 9.94 -6.64 7.92
N GLU A 78 9.42 -6.48 9.13
CA GLU A 78 8.50 -7.44 9.74
C GLU A 78 7.23 -7.62 8.90
N THR A 79 6.66 -6.52 8.40
CA THR A 79 5.47 -6.57 7.55
C THR A 79 5.72 -7.40 6.29
N LEU A 80 6.86 -7.19 5.62
CA LEU A 80 7.21 -7.93 4.40
C LEU A 80 7.54 -9.40 4.67
N VAL A 81 8.28 -9.68 5.74
CA VAL A 81 8.63 -11.04 6.13
C VAL A 81 7.38 -11.84 6.49
N ASP A 82 6.47 -11.24 7.26
CA ASP A 82 5.23 -11.90 7.66
C ASP A 82 4.36 -12.25 6.45
N VAL A 83 4.15 -11.31 5.53
CA VAL A 83 3.28 -11.55 4.37
C VAL A 83 3.87 -12.58 3.41
N VAL A 84 5.18 -12.54 3.16
CA VAL A 84 5.84 -13.50 2.25
C VAL A 84 5.84 -14.91 2.84
N ASN A 85 5.97 -15.06 4.15
CA ASN A 85 5.95 -16.34 4.83
C ASN A 85 4.55 -17.00 4.89
N LYS A 86 3.49 -16.29 4.47
CA LYS A 86 2.16 -16.91 4.32
C LYS A 86 2.09 -17.91 3.16
N GLY A 87 3.02 -17.86 2.22
CA GLY A 87 2.98 -18.70 1.02
C GLY A 87 2.00 -18.18 -0.03
N GLY A 88 1.64 -19.01 -0.98
CA GLY A 88 0.74 -18.66 -2.07
C GLY A 88 1.37 -17.70 -3.08
N ASP A 89 0.64 -16.67 -3.50
CA ASP A 89 1.08 -15.65 -4.49
C ASP A 89 1.92 -14.56 -3.81
N THR A 90 3.05 -14.97 -3.24
CA THR A 90 3.90 -14.13 -2.38
C THR A 90 4.55 -12.96 -3.09
N ASP A 91 4.83 -13.06 -4.38
CA ASP A 91 5.43 -12.00 -5.18
C ASP A 91 4.43 -10.84 -5.41
N THR A 92 3.19 -11.16 -5.78
CA THR A 92 2.14 -10.15 -5.96
C THR A 92 1.75 -9.50 -4.64
N ILE A 93 1.45 -10.30 -3.61
CA ILE A 93 1.06 -9.80 -2.29
C ILE A 93 2.19 -8.99 -1.67
N GLY A 94 3.43 -9.49 -1.76
CA GLY A 94 4.62 -8.82 -1.27
C GLY A 94 4.89 -7.49 -1.99
N ALA A 95 4.64 -7.40 -3.30
CA ALA A 95 4.80 -6.16 -4.05
C ALA A 95 3.80 -5.09 -3.58
N ILE A 96 2.53 -5.44 -3.41
CA ILE A 96 1.47 -4.52 -2.93
C ILE A 96 1.76 -4.07 -1.49
N THR A 97 2.03 -5.02 -0.60
CA THR A 97 2.35 -4.73 0.80
C THR A 97 3.61 -3.86 0.90
N GLY A 98 4.62 -4.16 0.08
CA GLY A 98 5.86 -3.40 0.02
C GLY A 98 5.66 -1.96 -0.45
N ALA A 99 4.76 -1.73 -1.40
CA ALA A 99 4.42 -0.37 -1.84
C ALA A 99 3.77 0.44 -0.70
N LEU A 100 2.80 -0.14 0.02
CA LEU A 100 2.12 0.50 1.14
C LEU A 100 3.07 0.75 2.32
N ALA A 101 3.80 -0.28 2.75
CA ALA A 101 4.76 -0.17 3.84
C ALA A 101 5.92 0.80 3.49
N GLY A 102 6.37 0.78 2.23
CA GLY A 102 7.39 1.70 1.74
C GLY A 102 6.94 3.16 1.72
N ALA A 103 5.69 3.41 1.34
CA ALA A 103 5.11 4.75 1.39
C ALA A 103 4.97 5.25 2.84
N HIS A 104 4.56 4.38 3.77
CA HIS A 104 4.39 4.72 5.17
C HIS A 104 5.71 4.95 5.91
N HIS A 105 6.64 4.02 5.78
CA HIS A 105 7.90 4.06 6.55
C HIS A 105 9.00 4.88 5.86
N GLY A 106 8.90 5.09 4.55
CA GLY A 106 9.92 5.74 3.74
C GLY A 106 11.11 4.84 3.37
N TYR A 107 11.84 5.26 2.34
CA TYR A 107 12.97 4.52 1.78
C TYR A 107 14.05 4.14 2.80
N GLY A 108 14.31 5.01 3.78
CA GLY A 108 15.35 4.79 4.81
C GLY A 108 15.08 3.61 5.76
N LYS A 109 13.85 3.09 5.77
CA LYS A 109 13.45 1.93 6.59
C LYS A 109 13.51 0.60 5.84
N ILE A 110 13.77 0.63 4.54
CA ILE A 110 14.03 -0.58 3.75
C ILE A 110 15.39 -1.16 4.18
N PRO A 111 15.47 -2.45 4.56
CA PRO A 111 16.72 -3.06 4.95
C PRO A 111 17.82 -2.86 3.89
N PRO A 112 19.01 -2.36 4.24
CA PRO A 112 20.07 -2.10 3.28
C PRO A 112 20.49 -3.33 2.45
N ARG A 113 20.37 -4.54 3.05
CA ARG A 113 20.67 -5.80 2.37
C ARG A 113 19.71 -6.07 1.20
N TRP A 114 18.43 -5.66 1.33
CA TRP A 114 17.44 -5.80 0.24
C TRP A 114 17.64 -4.71 -0.83
N ALA A 115 17.87 -3.47 -0.39
CA ALA A 115 18.09 -2.37 -1.32
C ALA A 115 19.35 -2.54 -2.17
N LYS A 116 20.41 -3.22 -1.66
CA LYS A 116 21.66 -3.43 -2.38
C LYS A 116 21.53 -4.37 -3.58
N VAL A 117 20.67 -5.39 -3.48
CA VAL A 117 20.47 -6.41 -4.53
C VAL A 117 19.37 -6.03 -5.51
N LEU A 118 18.66 -4.93 -5.28
CA LEU A 118 17.57 -4.49 -6.15
C LEU A 118 18.11 -4.07 -7.52
N LYS A 119 17.64 -4.77 -8.55
CA LYS A 119 17.96 -4.43 -9.95
C LYS A 119 17.46 -3.00 -10.27
N ASP A 120 18.23 -2.27 -11.04
CA ASP A 120 17.90 -0.92 -11.49
C ASP A 120 17.60 0.10 -10.36
N ARG A 121 18.11 -0.16 -9.15
CA ARG A 121 17.92 0.71 -7.98
C ARG A 121 18.18 2.19 -8.27
N GLY A 122 19.25 2.50 -9.03
CA GLY A 122 19.60 3.87 -9.39
C GLY A 122 18.53 4.57 -10.21
N LEU A 123 17.96 3.86 -11.19
CA LEU A 123 16.86 4.35 -12.02
C LEU A 123 15.59 4.57 -11.18
N LEU A 124 15.22 3.61 -10.35
CA LEU A 124 14.04 3.71 -9.48
C LEU A 124 14.13 4.93 -8.54
N LEU A 125 15.27 5.16 -7.92
CA LEU A 125 15.50 6.33 -7.06
C LEU A 125 15.46 7.65 -7.85
N ALA A 126 16.00 7.68 -9.06
CA ALA A 126 15.94 8.87 -9.90
C ALA A 126 14.51 9.21 -10.30
N LEU A 127 13.69 8.21 -10.68
CA LEU A 127 12.28 8.38 -11.01
C LEU A 127 11.47 8.85 -9.80
N ALA A 128 11.66 8.24 -8.63
CA ALA A 128 10.99 8.64 -7.40
C ALA A 128 11.29 10.11 -7.03
N LYS A 129 12.55 10.54 -7.14
CA LYS A 129 12.95 11.94 -6.91
C LYS A 129 12.32 12.91 -7.91
N ARG A 130 12.19 12.50 -9.18
CA ARG A 130 11.52 13.33 -10.21
C ARG A 130 10.03 13.49 -9.90
N LEU A 131 9.34 12.42 -9.56
CA LEU A 131 7.93 12.44 -9.17
C LEU A 131 7.70 13.34 -7.94
N ALA A 132 8.53 13.20 -6.90
CA ALA A 132 8.43 14.03 -5.71
C ALA A 132 8.59 15.54 -6.01
N LYS A 133 9.51 15.90 -6.92
CA LYS A 133 9.69 17.29 -7.37
C LYS A 133 8.46 17.84 -8.11
N LEU A 134 7.81 17.03 -8.95
CA LEU A 134 6.60 17.42 -9.67
C LEU A 134 5.44 17.69 -8.69
N CYS A 135 5.27 16.81 -7.68
CA CYS A 135 4.26 17.00 -6.64
C CYS A 135 4.51 18.27 -5.82
N ALA A 136 5.78 18.55 -5.45
CA ALA A 136 6.14 19.76 -4.70
C ALA A 136 5.96 21.07 -5.51
N GLY A 137 6.19 21.01 -6.83
CA GLY A 137 6.02 22.18 -7.72
C GLY A 137 4.56 22.49 -8.08
N GLY A 138 3.66 21.50 -8.05
CA GLY A 138 2.25 21.67 -8.39
C GLY A 138 1.41 22.37 -7.30
N GLY A 139 1.88 22.40 -6.06
CA GLY A 139 1.19 23.05 -4.94
C GLY A 139 1.26 24.59 -4.93
N ALA A 140 2.16 25.19 -5.70
CA ALA A 140 2.33 26.64 -5.73
C ALA A 140 1.41 27.36 -6.72
N ALA A 141 0.71 26.65 -7.60
CA ALA A 141 -0.13 27.26 -8.65
C ALA A 141 -1.62 27.40 -8.29
N SER A 142 -2.07 26.89 -7.13
CA SER A 142 -3.50 26.85 -6.75
C SER A 142 -3.92 27.90 -5.70
N SER A 143 -3.03 28.82 -5.29
CA SER A 143 -3.37 29.85 -4.28
C SER A 143 -3.44 31.29 -4.81
N ALA A 144 -3.58 31.47 -6.14
CA ALA A 144 -3.81 32.76 -6.77
C ALA A 144 -5.00 32.68 -7.72
N GLY A 145 -6.20 32.81 -7.18
CA GLY A 145 -7.46 32.88 -7.93
C GLY A 145 -8.61 33.24 -7.00
#